data_13e0c9b2a474e25b3473465eb98a4e21
#
_entry.id   13e0c9b2a474e25b3473465eb98a4e21
#
_cell.length_a   1.000
_cell.length_b   1.000
_cell.length_c   1.000
_cell.angle_alpha   90.00
_cell.angle_beta   90.00
_cell.angle_gamma   90.00
#
_symmetry.space_group_name_H-M   'P 1'
#
loop_
_entity.id
_entity.type
_entity.pdbx_description
1 polymer ?
#
loop_
_entity_poly.entity_id
_entity_poly.type
_entity_poly.pdbx_seq_one_letter_code
_entity_poly.pdbx_strand_id
1 'polypeptide(L)'
;MRAMILAAGLGKRMHPLTQNTPKPLLKVAGKTLIEHQLARLQRAGITNVVINHSYLGSQIETALGDGAHYGLSTNYSAEPVRLETAGGIIEALPLLQEPSFVVVNADIWCDFDVASLAPVVAQLAAGSDDLAFLVLVDNASHNPKGDFSLDESGRVGFPSDATQQAPGCVTNENLTFSGISVLSRALFAGCGSAPRPLLPLLLAAIEAGKVSGVHH
;
A
#
# COMPACT_ATOMS: atom_id res chain seq x y z
N MET A 1 -7.51 10.05 -10.31
CA MET A 1 -7.01 9.16 -9.24
C MET A 1 -5.58 8.75 -9.59
N ARG A 2 -4.62 8.90 -8.68
CA ARG A 2 -3.23 8.49 -8.85
C ARG A 2 -2.92 7.30 -7.93
N ALA A 3 -1.91 6.54 -8.26
CA ALA A 3 -1.44 5.44 -7.42
C ALA A 3 0.08 5.49 -7.20
N MET A 4 0.50 4.88 -6.10
CA MET A 4 1.90 4.56 -5.83
C MET A 4 2.08 3.05 -5.71
N ILE A 5 3.12 2.54 -6.37
CA ILE A 5 3.56 1.15 -6.20
C ILE A 5 4.82 1.15 -5.35
N LEU A 6 4.77 0.45 -4.22
CA LEU A 6 5.91 0.30 -3.32
C LEU A 6 6.83 -0.83 -3.81
N ALA A 7 8.00 -0.46 -4.35
CA ALA A 7 8.94 -1.38 -4.99
C ALA A 7 10.39 -1.28 -4.45
N ALA A 8 10.63 -0.52 -3.37
CA ALA A 8 11.97 -0.31 -2.79
C ALA A 8 12.48 -1.45 -1.89
N GLY A 9 11.74 -2.55 -1.78
CA GLY A 9 12.09 -3.71 -0.95
C GLY A 9 13.31 -4.47 -1.47
N LEU A 10 14.21 -4.90 -0.57
CA LEU A 10 15.44 -5.64 -0.91
C LEU A 10 15.21 -7.10 -1.36
N GLY A 11 14.05 -7.67 -1.06
CA GLY A 11 13.73 -9.05 -1.43
C GLY A 11 14.61 -10.14 -0.79
N LYS A 12 15.38 -9.85 0.27
CA LYS A 12 16.38 -10.76 0.87
C LYS A 12 15.86 -12.17 1.19
N ARG A 13 14.59 -12.30 1.58
CA ARG A 13 13.97 -13.61 1.88
C ARG A 13 13.84 -14.52 0.66
N MET A 14 13.95 -13.96 -0.56
CA MET A 14 13.85 -14.70 -1.82
C MET A 14 15.20 -14.96 -2.48
N HIS A 15 16.33 -14.76 -1.79
CA HIS A 15 17.64 -15.14 -2.31
C HIS A 15 17.69 -16.64 -2.60
N PRO A 16 18.34 -17.07 -3.72
CA PRO A 16 19.19 -16.27 -4.62
C PRO A 16 18.43 -15.52 -5.75
N LEU A 17 17.11 -15.69 -5.90
CA LEU A 17 16.32 -15.14 -7.02
C LEU A 17 16.45 -13.62 -7.14
N THR A 18 16.62 -12.95 -6.01
CA THR A 18 16.65 -11.47 -5.93
C THR A 18 18.06 -10.89 -5.81
N GLN A 19 19.11 -11.67 -6.02
CA GLN A 19 20.49 -11.17 -6.00
C GLN A 19 20.80 -10.23 -7.17
N ASN A 20 20.29 -10.58 -8.37
CA ASN A 20 20.56 -9.84 -9.60
C ASN A 20 19.29 -9.32 -10.28
N THR A 21 18.12 -9.57 -9.71
CA THR A 21 16.82 -9.15 -10.23
C THR A 21 16.00 -8.59 -9.08
N PRO A 22 15.50 -7.33 -9.14
CA PRO A 22 14.68 -6.80 -8.08
C PRO A 22 13.37 -7.60 -7.96
N LYS A 23 12.88 -7.81 -6.74
CA LYS A 23 11.69 -8.64 -6.48
C LYS A 23 10.48 -8.29 -7.38
N PRO A 24 10.17 -7.01 -7.64
CA PRO A 24 9.07 -6.63 -8.52
C PRO A 24 9.18 -7.15 -9.95
N LEU A 25 10.40 -7.47 -10.44
CA LEU A 25 10.64 -8.01 -11.78
C LEU A 25 10.69 -9.54 -11.84
N LEU A 26 10.49 -10.26 -10.73
CA LEU A 26 10.32 -11.71 -10.76
C LEU A 26 9.02 -12.06 -11.48
N LYS A 27 9.09 -13.09 -12.34
CA LYS A 27 7.96 -13.51 -13.19
C LYS A 27 7.08 -14.54 -12.51
N VAL A 28 5.78 -14.33 -12.61
CA VAL A 28 4.73 -15.28 -12.23
C VAL A 28 3.70 -15.31 -13.35
N ALA A 29 3.32 -16.48 -13.84
CA ALA A 29 2.37 -16.66 -14.93
C ALA A 29 2.71 -15.83 -16.19
N GLY A 30 3.99 -15.76 -16.53
CA GLY A 30 4.47 -15.08 -17.76
C GLY A 30 4.67 -13.56 -17.68
N LYS A 31 4.23 -12.92 -16.57
CA LYS A 31 4.41 -11.48 -16.32
C LYS A 31 5.21 -11.25 -15.04
N THR A 32 5.86 -10.11 -14.94
CA THR A 32 6.51 -9.71 -13.68
C THR A 32 5.47 -9.33 -12.62
N LEU A 33 5.84 -9.41 -11.34
CA LEU A 33 4.94 -9.04 -10.24
C LEU A 33 4.41 -7.61 -10.41
N ILE A 34 5.28 -6.68 -10.78
CA ILE A 34 4.87 -5.28 -10.97
C ILE A 34 3.96 -5.09 -12.19
N GLU A 35 4.14 -5.85 -13.28
CA GLU A 35 3.24 -5.82 -14.44
C GLU A 35 1.82 -6.25 -14.09
N HIS A 36 1.67 -7.20 -13.16
CA HIS A 36 0.34 -7.56 -12.63
C HIS A 36 -0.31 -6.37 -11.93
N GLN A 37 0.44 -5.59 -11.13
CA GLN A 37 -0.09 -4.39 -10.47
C GLN A 37 -0.44 -3.30 -11.49
N LEU A 38 0.44 -3.02 -12.46
CA LEU A 38 0.18 -2.03 -13.51
C LEU A 38 -1.11 -2.36 -14.28
N ALA A 39 -1.31 -3.63 -14.66
CA ALA A 39 -2.52 -4.07 -15.33
C ALA A 39 -3.79 -3.93 -14.47
N ARG A 40 -3.70 -4.10 -13.14
CA ARG A 40 -4.81 -3.89 -12.21
C ARG A 40 -5.16 -2.41 -12.09
N LEU A 41 -4.15 -1.57 -11.90
CA LEU A 41 -4.32 -0.12 -11.81
C LEU A 41 -4.91 0.46 -13.09
N GLN A 42 -4.42 0.03 -14.26
CA GLN A 42 -4.93 0.43 -15.57
C GLN A 42 -6.40 0.04 -15.75
N ARG A 43 -6.80 -1.19 -15.39
CA ARG A 43 -8.21 -1.62 -15.41
C ARG A 43 -9.10 -0.82 -14.47
N ALA A 44 -8.56 -0.34 -13.36
CA ALA A 44 -9.25 0.55 -12.43
C ALA A 44 -9.34 2.01 -12.91
N GLY A 45 -8.87 2.33 -14.14
CA GLY A 45 -8.87 3.68 -14.68
C GLY A 45 -7.79 4.59 -14.09
N ILE A 46 -6.82 4.04 -13.37
CA ILE A 46 -5.66 4.79 -12.86
C ILE A 46 -4.61 4.81 -13.96
N THR A 47 -4.30 6.00 -14.47
CA THR A 47 -3.34 6.17 -15.57
C THR A 47 -2.02 6.81 -15.15
N ASN A 48 -1.94 7.38 -13.95
CA ASN A 48 -0.73 8.00 -13.42
C ASN A 48 -0.24 7.23 -12.20
N VAL A 49 0.95 6.67 -12.28
CA VAL A 49 1.54 5.80 -11.27
C VAL A 49 2.92 6.31 -10.88
N VAL A 50 3.17 6.42 -9.58
CA VAL A 50 4.50 6.67 -9.02
C VAL A 50 5.05 5.36 -8.50
N ILE A 51 6.29 5.03 -8.84
CA ILE A 51 6.98 3.81 -8.41
C ILE A 51 8.21 4.21 -7.61
N ASN A 52 8.26 3.91 -6.31
CA ASN A 52 9.52 4.07 -5.58
C ASN A 52 10.38 2.83 -5.77
N HIS A 53 11.68 3.04 -5.77
CA HIS A 53 12.65 1.95 -5.87
C HIS A 53 13.98 2.33 -5.20
N SER A 54 14.77 1.33 -4.88
CA SER A 54 16.10 1.49 -4.29
C SER A 54 17.07 0.48 -4.92
N TYR A 55 17.24 -0.68 -4.32
CA TYR A 55 18.12 -1.74 -4.79
C TYR A 55 17.74 -2.20 -6.22
N LEU A 56 18.72 -2.17 -7.13
CA LEU A 56 18.54 -2.51 -8.55
C LEU A 56 17.42 -1.72 -9.25
N GLY A 57 17.11 -0.51 -8.76
CA GLY A 57 15.99 0.30 -9.24
C GLY A 57 16.07 0.66 -10.72
N SER A 58 17.28 0.88 -11.27
CA SER A 58 17.49 1.13 -12.70
C SER A 58 16.96 0.00 -13.61
N GLN A 59 16.92 -1.23 -13.13
CA GLN A 59 16.33 -2.34 -13.88
C GLN A 59 14.80 -2.18 -13.97
N ILE A 60 14.15 -1.66 -12.92
CA ILE A 60 12.71 -1.40 -12.92
C ILE A 60 12.40 -0.29 -13.92
N GLU A 61 13.15 0.82 -13.89
CA GLU A 61 13.00 1.92 -14.85
C GLU A 61 13.22 1.45 -16.29
N THR A 62 14.27 0.66 -16.53
CA THR A 62 14.57 0.11 -17.87
C THR A 62 13.46 -0.82 -18.37
N ALA A 63 12.91 -1.65 -17.47
CA ALA A 63 11.88 -2.63 -17.85
C ALA A 63 10.52 -1.99 -18.15
N LEU A 64 10.15 -0.93 -17.42
CA LEU A 64 8.81 -0.34 -17.52
C LEU A 64 8.77 0.94 -18.37
N GLY A 65 9.91 1.62 -18.53
CA GLY A 65 10.00 2.88 -19.27
C GLY A 65 9.07 3.95 -18.71
N ASP A 66 8.44 4.70 -19.58
CA ASP A 66 7.46 5.74 -19.24
C ASP A 66 6.04 5.18 -18.95
N GLY A 67 5.86 3.87 -19.02
CA GLY A 67 4.58 3.22 -18.78
C GLY A 67 3.63 3.20 -19.98
N ALA A 68 3.93 3.86 -21.08
CA ALA A 68 3.04 3.98 -22.25
C ALA A 68 2.64 2.61 -22.82
N HIS A 69 3.55 1.63 -22.80
CA HIS A 69 3.28 0.25 -23.24
C HIS A 69 2.16 -0.42 -22.43
N TYR A 70 1.96 -0.01 -21.16
CA TYR A 70 0.93 -0.52 -20.26
C TYR A 70 -0.34 0.37 -20.24
N GLY A 71 -0.40 1.40 -21.08
CA GLY A 71 -1.49 2.38 -21.08
C GLY A 71 -1.48 3.31 -19.84
N LEU A 72 -0.30 3.54 -19.27
CA LEU A 72 -0.06 4.31 -18.06
C LEU A 72 0.98 5.41 -18.34
N SER A 73 1.12 6.33 -17.38
CA SER A 73 2.25 7.22 -17.24
C SER A 73 2.94 6.92 -15.92
N THR A 74 4.20 6.49 -15.96
CA THR A 74 4.99 6.14 -14.79
C THR A 74 5.99 7.24 -14.45
N ASN A 75 6.07 7.58 -13.17
CA ASN A 75 7.10 8.43 -12.60
C ASN A 75 7.86 7.63 -11.53
N TYR A 76 9.15 7.88 -11.39
CA TYR A 76 10.01 7.14 -10.48
C TYR A 76 10.48 8.00 -9.34
N SER A 77 10.42 7.46 -8.11
CA SER A 77 10.98 8.03 -6.90
C SER A 77 12.17 7.16 -6.47
N ALA A 78 13.37 7.51 -6.89
CA ALA A 78 14.58 6.78 -6.54
C ALA A 78 15.01 7.10 -5.10
N GLU A 79 15.26 6.04 -4.30
CA GLU A 79 15.75 6.15 -2.93
C GLU A 79 17.24 5.78 -2.87
N PRO A 80 18.16 6.78 -2.88
CA PRO A 80 19.60 6.52 -2.73
C PRO A 80 19.94 5.79 -1.43
N VAL A 81 19.18 6.08 -0.38
CA VAL A 81 19.17 5.38 0.89
C VAL A 81 17.75 4.91 1.14
N ARG A 82 17.57 3.68 1.58
CA ARG A 82 16.26 3.10 1.83
C ARG A 82 15.51 3.89 2.91
N LEU A 83 14.35 4.42 2.56
CA LEU A 83 13.57 5.33 3.41
C LEU A 83 12.48 4.63 4.22
N GLU A 84 12.33 3.31 4.09
CA GLU A 84 11.20 2.57 4.64
C GLU A 84 9.88 3.01 4.00
N THR A 85 8.75 2.45 4.42
CA THR A 85 7.49 2.64 3.68
C THR A 85 7.00 4.09 3.72
N ALA A 86 6.89 4.69 4.91
CA ALA A 86 6.38 6.07 5.00
C ALA A 86 7.39 7.09 4.45
N GLY A 87 8.69 6.90 4.71
CA GLY A 87 9.72 7.77 4.16
C GLY A 87 9.73 7.78 2.64
N GLY A 88 9.59 6.59 2.00
CA GLY A 88 9.48 6.48 0.55
C GLY A 88 8.21 7.14 -0.01
N ILE A 89 7.08 7.05 0.71
CA ILE A 89 5.85 7.77 0.32
C ILE A 89 6.05 9.28 0.43
N ILE A 90 6.62 9.77 1.54
CA ILE A 90 6.88 11.20 1.76
C ILE A 90 7.75 11.77 0.64
N GLU A 91 8.83 11.07 0.26
CA GLU A 91 9.70 11.45 -0.83
C GLU A 91 8.96 11.51 -2.18
N ALA A 92 7.99 10.63 -2.39
CA ALA A 92 7.18 10.56 -3.61
C ALA A 92 6.01 11.57 -3.65
N LEU A 93 5.64 12.24 -2.54
CA LEU A 93 4.51 13.17 -2.49
C LEU A 93 4.55 14.29 -3.54
N PRO A 94 5.72 14.88 -3.90
CA PRO A 94 5.78 15.87 -4.96
C PRO A 94 5.39 15.32 -6.34
N LEU A 95 5.60 14.02 -6.60
CA LEU A 95 5.22 13.34 -7.84
C LEU A 95 3.75 12.93 -7.83
N LEU A 96 3.21 12.56 -6.67
CA LEU A 96 1.82 12.16 -6.51
C LEU A 96 0.85 13.33 -6.73
N GLN A 97 1.15 14.53 -6.22
CA GLN A 97 0.41 15.79 -6.46
C GLN A 97 -1.09 15.76 -6.11
N GLU A 98 -1.55 14.75 -5.38
CA GLU A 98 -2.96 14.56 -5.01
C GLU A 98 -3.13 14.66 -3.49
N PRO A 99 -4.29 15.10 -3.00
CA PRO A 99 -4.58 15.11 -1.55
C PRO A 99 -4.77 13.71 -0.98
N SER A 100 -5.16 12.74 -1.81
CA SER A 100 -5.28 11.31 -1.47
C SER A 100 -4.93 10.44 -2.68
N PHE A 101 -4.39 9.27 -2.45
CA PHE A 101 -3.90 8.37 -3.50
C PHE A 101 -3.96 6.91 -3.07
N VAL A 102 -4.05 6.02 -4.05
CA VAL A 102 -3.97 4.57 -3.83
C VAL A 102 -2.51 4.17 -3.64
N VAL A 103 -2.25 3.29 -2.69
CA VAL A 103 -0.93 2.67 -2.48
C VAL A 103 -1.08 1.15 -2.58
N VAL A 104 -0.20 0.53 -3.36
CA VAL A 104 -0.14 -0.94 -3.49
C VAL A 104 1.30 -1.43 -3.36
N ASN A 105 1.48 -2.58 -2.72
CA ASN A 105 2.78 -3.25 -2.70
C ASN A 105 3.03 -3.93 -4.05
N ALA A 106 4.23 -3.81 -4.61
CA ALA A 106 4.61 -4.39 -5.90
C ALA A 106 4.59 -5.93 -5.92
N ASP A 107 4.65 -6.57 -4.75
CA ASP A 107 4.93 -7.99 -4.57
C ASP A 107 3.76 -8.78 -3.97
N ILE A 108 2.57 -8.20 -3.91
CA ILE A 108 1.34 -8.87 -3.48
C ILE A 108 0.54 -9.36 -4.68
N TRP A 109 -0.25 -10.41 -4.46
CA TRP A 109 -1.34 -10.82 -5.33
C TRP A 109 -2.65 -10.74 -4.55
N CYS A 110 -3.64 -10.07 -5.12
CA CYS A 110 -4.98 -9.96 -4.56
C CYS A 110 -5.95 -9.68 -5.71
N ASP A 111 -7.12 -10.26 -5.72
CA ASP A 111 -8.15 -10.06 -6.74
C ASP A 111 -9.14 -8.91 -6.40
N PHE A 112 -8.91 -8.22 -5.29
CA PHE A 112 -9.68 -7.03 -4.90
C PHE A 112 -9.82 -6.04 -6.06
N ASP A 113 -11.04 -5.59 -6.33
CA ASP A 113 -11.31 -4.59 -7.38
C ASP A 113 -10.86 -3.20 -6.95
N VAL A 114 -9.70 -2.76 -7.43
CA VAL A 114 -9.14 -1.44 -7.13
C VAL A 114 -10.04 -0.29 -7.61
N ALA A 115 -10.91 -0.51 -8.62
CA ALA A 115 -11.84 0.51 -9.09
C ALA A 115 -12.86 0.91 -8.01
N SER A 116 -13.19 -0.02 -7.09
CA SER A 116 -14.09 0.24 -5.96
C SER A 116 -13.54 1.27 -4.97
N LEU A 117 -12.25 1.59 -5.02
CA LEU A 117 -11.63 2.61 -4.17
C LEU A 117 -11.86 4.06 -4.65
N ALA A 118 -12.42 4.25 -5.86
CA ALA A 118 -12.62 5.61 -6.40
C ALA A 118 -13.47 6.53 -5.49
N PRO A 119 -14.60 6.08 -4.91
CA PRO A 119 -15.35 6.89 -3.94
C PRO A 119 -14.56 7.22 -2.68
N VAL A 120 -13.76 6.27 -2.17
CA VAL A 120 -12.92 6.47 -0.99
C VAL A 120 -11.84 7.52 -1.25
N VAL A 121 -11.16 7.43 -2.41
CA VAL A 121 -10.18 8.45 -2.82
C VAL A 121 -10.83 9.83 -2.88
N ALA A 122 -12.02 9.95 -3.48
CA ALA A 122 -12.74 11.22 -3.55
C ALA A 122 -13.14 11.74 -2.16
N GLN A 123 -13.59 10.88 -1.27
CA GLN A 123 -13.98 11.23 0.10
C GLN A 123 -12.77 11.76 0.90
N LEU A 124 -11.63 11.05 0.88
CA LEU A 124 -10.41 11.49 1.56
C LEU A 124 -9.87 12.79 0.95
N ALA A 125 -9.97 12.95 -0.37
CA ALA A 125 -9.55 14.16 -1.07
C ALA A 125 -10.41 15.39 -0.72
N ALA A 126 -11.71 15.19 -0.43
CA ALA A 126 -12.63 16.25 -0.04
C ALA A 126 -12.46 16.72 1.41
N GLY A 127 -11.51 16.16 2.16
CA GLY A 127 -11.23 16.56 3.55
C GLY A 127 -12.06 15.79 4.58
N SER A 128 -12.34 14.51 4.33
CA SER A 128 -12.83 13.58 5.34
C SER A 128 -11.91 13.58 6.58
N ASP A 129 -12.47 13.27 7.75
CA ASP A 129 -11.69 13.07 8.98
C ASP A 129 -10.75 11.86 8.89
N ASP A 130 -11.03 10.92 7.99
CA ASP A 130 -10.17 9.76 7.77
C ASP A 130 -8.84 10.14 7.09
N LEU A 131 -7.76 9.56 7.60
CA LEU A 131 -6.41 9.73 7.08
C LEU A 131 -5.94 8.53 6.24
N ALA A 132 -6.58 7.37 6.43
CA ALA A 132 -6.30 6.16 5.70
C ALA A 132 -7.54 5.28 5.56
N PHE A 133 -7.56 4.49 4.47
CA PHE A 133 -8.49 3.39 4.24
C PHE A 133 -7.67 2.16 3.89
N LEU A 134 -7.92 1.04 4.58
CA LEU A 134 -7.16 -0.21 4.42
C LEU A 134 -8.03 -1.30 3.81
N VAL A 135 -7.49 -2.05 2.86
CA VAL A 135 -8.08 -3.32 2.42
C VAL A 135 -7.47 -4.43 3.27
N LEU A 136 -8.30 -5.13 4.00
CA LEU A 136 -7.93 -6.22 4.91
C LEU A 136 -8.41 -7.55 4.32
N VAL A 137 -7.72 -8.62 4.63
CA VAL A 137 -8.01 -9.98 4.13
C VAL A 137 -7.92 -10.98 5.28
N ASP A 138 -8.42 -12.19 5.05
CA ASP A 138 -8.30 -13.31 5.98
C ASP A 138 -6.85 -13.57 6.38
N ASN A 139 -6.67 -14.06 7.59
CA ASN A 139 -5.36 -14.33 8.14
C ASN A 139 -4.77 -15.59 7.51
N ALA A 140 -3.61 -15.45 6.89
CA ALA A 140 -2.85 -16.59 6.40
C ALA A 140 -2.15 -17.33 7.56
N SER A 141 -1.80 -18.60 7.34
CA SER A 141 -1.15 -19.45 8.36
C SER A 141 0.13 -18.86 8.95
N HIS A 142 0.82 -18.00 8.22
CA HIS A 142 2.03 -17.31 8.68
C HIS A 142 1.75 -16.02 9.48
N ASN A 143 0.51 -15.51 9.47
CA ASN A 143 0.07 -14.36 10.25
C ASN A 143 -1.29 -14.64 10.93
N PRO A 144 -1.39 -15.64 11.81
CA PRO A 144 -2.68 -16.09 12.37
C PRO A 144 -3.32 -15.07 13.32
N LYS A 145 -2.57 -14.07 13.79
CA LYS A 145 -3.07 -13.02 14.69
C LYS A 145 -3.66 -11.83 13.94
N GLY A 146 -3.40 -11.70 12.64
CA GLY A 146 -3.74 -10.51 11.87
C GLY A 146 -2.88 -9.29 12.24
N ASP A 147 -3.12 -8.20 11.55
CA ASP A 147 -2.40 -6.93 11.75
C ASP A 147 -3.29 -5.89 12.41
N PHE A 148 -4.60 -5.93 12.14
CA PHE A 148 -5.60 -4.95 12.59
C PHE A 148 -6.92 -5.63 12.88
N SER A 149 -7.77 -5.00 13.70
CA SER A 149 -9.18 -5.38 13.82
C SER A 149 -10.06 -4.50 12.92
N LEU A 150 -11.21 -5.04 12.51
CA LEU A 150 -12.24 -4.31 11.78
C LEU A 150 -13.58 -4.49 12.50
N ASP A 151 -14.28 -3.39 12.76
CA ASP A 151 -15.62 -3.43 13.34
C ASP A 151 -16.73 -3.37 12.27
N GLU A 152 -17.97 -3.61 12.68
CA GLU A 152 -19.14 -3.61 11.79
C GLU A 152 -19.39 -2.25 11.09
N SER A 153 -18.87 -1.16 11.63
CA SER A 153 -18.96 0.18 11.02
C SER A 153 -17.87 0.45 10.00
N GLY A 154 -16.93 -0.50 9.80
CA GLY A 154 -15.78 -0.36 8.93
C GLY A 154 -14.64 0.45 9.55
N ARG A 155 -14.62 0.61 10.89
CA ARG A 155 -13.48 1.24 11.58
C ARG A 155 -12.38 0.23 11.83
N VAL A 156 -11.17 0.63 11.49
CA VAL A 156 -9.96 -0.16 11.76
C VAL A 156 -9.47 0.14 13.17
N GLY A 157 -9.20 -0.93 13.92
CA GLY A 157 -8.71 -0.88 15.29
C GLY A 157 -7.41 -1.66 15.49
N PHE A 158 -6.92 -1.65 16.73
CA PHE A 158 -5.79 -2.50 17.12
C PHE A 158 -6.21 -3.96 17.15
N PRO A 159 -5.29 -4.90 16.87
CA PRO A 159 -5.60 -6.32 17.03
C PRO A 159 -6.11 -6.60 18.45
N SER A 160 -7.26 -7.24 18.55
CA SER A 160 -7.79 -7.66 19.85
C SER A 160 -7.19 -9.00 20.25
N ASP A 161 -6.69 -9.09 21.49
CA ASP A 161 -6.37 -10.40 22.08
C ASP A 161 -7.67 -11.13 22.37
N ALA A 162 -7.93 -12.26 21.69
CA ALA A 162 -9.11 -13.10 21.89
C ALA A 162 -9.32 -13.56 23.33
N THR A 163 -8.31 -13.43 24.19
CA THR A 163 -8.35 -13.82 25.61
C THR A 163 -8.91 -12.74 26.55
N GLN A 164 -9.15 -11.51 26.08
CA GLN A 164 -9.60 -10.38 26.93
C GLN A 164 -11.02 -9.89 26.59
N GLN A 165 -11.77 -10.60 25.76
CA GLN A 165 -13.12 -10.20 25.36
C GLN A 165 -14.11 -10.51 26.51
N ALA A 166 -14.77 -9.48 27.03
CA ALA A 166 -15.88 -9.65 27.94
C ALA A 166 -17.07 -10.30 27.21
N PRO A 167 -17.85 -11.19 27.87
CA PRO A 167 -19.04 -11.78 27.28
C PRO A 167 -20.03 -10.69 26.86
N GLY A 168 -20.37 -10.66 25.55
CA GLY A 168 -21.33 -9.70 24.99
C GLY A 168 -20.70 -8.51 24.22
N CYS A 169 -19.40 -8.46 24.07
CA CYS A 169 -18.73 -7.49 23.21
C CYS A 169 -18.80 -7.94 21.74
N VAL A 170 -19.09 -7.01 20.83
CA VAL A 170 -19.01 -7.24 19.38
C VAL A 170 -17.61 -7.73 19.05
N THR A 171 -17.48 -8.90 18.45
CA THR A 171 -16.18 -9.48 18.11
C THR A 171 -15.63 -8.77 16.88
N ASN A 172 -14.73 -7.81 17.11
CA ASN A 172 -13.93 -7.28 16.02
C ASN A 172 -13.05 -8.40 15.46
N GLU A 173 -13.19 -8.67 14.17
CA GLU A 173 -12.40 -9.68 13.50
C GLU A 173 -10.97 -9.16 13.29
N ASN A 174 -9.95 -9.92 13.72
CA ASN A 174 -8.58 -9.59 13.40
C ASN A 174 -8.24 -10.05 11.99
N LEU A 175 -7.76 -9.16 11.17
CA LEU A 175 -7.51 -9.35 9.74
C LEU A 175 -6.08 -8.94 9.37
N THR A 176 -5.59 -9.48 8.27
CA THR A 176 -4.26 -9.15 7.72
C THR A 176 -4.37 -7.98 6.73
N PHE A 177 -3.42 -7.05 6.78
CA PHE A 177 -3.33 -5.99 5.79
C PHE A 177 -2.89 -6.53 4.44
N SER A 178 -3.73 -6.33 3.43
CA SER A 178 -3.48 -6.85 2.07
C SER A 178 -2.32 -6.17 1.35
N GLY A 179 -1.83 -5.03 1.84
CA GLY A 179 -0.87 -4.18 1.12
C GLY A 179 -1.54 -3.25 0.09
N ILE A 180 -2.88 -3.10 0.14
CA ILE A 180 -3.66 -2.14 -0.67
C ILE A 180 -4.30 -1.13 0.28
N SER A 181 -4.10 0.15 0.02
CA SER A 181 -4.68 1.23 0.84
C SER A 181 -4.98 2.49 0.02
N VAL A 182 -5.82 3.35 0.56
CA VAL A 182 -5.91 4.76 0.16
C VAL A 182 -5.37 5.59 1.32
N LEU A 183 -4.41 6.44 1.03
CA LEU A 183 -3.80 7.30 2.05
C LEU A 183 -4.06 8.77 1.72
N SER A 184 -4.40 9.54 2.76
CA SER A 184 -4.43 11.00 2.69
C SER A 184 -3.02 11.57 2.84
N ARG A 185 -2.70 12.60 2.07
CA ARG A 185 -1.47 13.37 2.25
C ARG A 185 -1.34 13.92 3.68
N ALA A 186 -2.46 14.21 4.33
CA ALA A 186 -2.50 14.72 5.69
C ALA A 186 -1.96 13.72 6.73
N LEU A 187 -1.96 12.40 6.44
CA LEU A 187 -1.34 11.37 7.29
C LEU A 187 0.16 11.65 7.53
N PHE A 188 0.81 12.31 6.58
CA PHE A 188 2.25 12.60 6.60
C PHE A 188 2.57 14.03 7.04
N ALA A 189 1.58 14.79 7.52
CA ALA A 189 1.78 16.17 7.95
C ALA A 189 2.83 16.26 9.09
N GLY A 190 3.77 17.19 8.98
CA GLY A 190 4.86 17.35 9.96
C GLY A 190 5.96 16.29 9.90
N CYS A 191 5.89 15.33 8.96
CA CYS A 191 6.94 14.33 8.77
C CYS A 191 7.98 14.84 7.77
N GLY A 192 9.27 14.74 8.12
CA GLY A 192 10.39 15.01 7.20
C GLY A 192 10.81 13.78 6.40
N SER A 193 11.64 14.01 5.36
CA SER A 193 12.25 12.96 4.52
C SER A 193 13.34 12.21 5.30
N ALA A 194 12.96 11.27 6.15
CA ALA A 194 13.87 10.39 6.88
C ALA A 194 13.34 8.96 6.82
N PRO A 195 14.19 7.94 6.99
CA PRO A 195 13.73 6.56 7.08
C PRO A 195 12.65 6.43 8.16
N ARG A 196 11.44 6.01 7.74
CA ARG A 196 10.26 5.96 8.61
C ARG A 196 9.34 4.82 8.20
N PRO A 197 9.01 3.90 9.09
CA PRO A 197 7.98 2.89 8.84
C PRO A 197 6.58 3.54 8.80
N LEU A 198 5.66 2.95 8.03
CA LEU A 198 4.28 3.44 7.92
C LEU A 198 3.45 3.07 9.16
N LEU A 199 3.71 1.92 9.77
CA LEU A 199 2.89 1.38 10.86
C LEU A 199 2.69 2.36 12.02
N PRO A 200 3.71 3.07 12.55
CA PRO A 200 3.49 4.03 13.64
C PRO A 200 2.53 5.17 13.28
N LEU A 201 2.52 5.62 12.02
CA LEU A 201 1.59 6.66 11.56
C LEU A 201 0.15 6.12 11.49
N LEU A 202 -0.02 4.88 11.01
CA LEU A 202 -1.31 4.22 11.00
C LEU A 202 -1.82 3.99 12.42
N LEU A 203 -0.98 3.54 13.36
CA LEU A 203 -1.39 3.31 14.74
C LEU A 203 -1.86 4.60 15.42
N ALA A 204 -1.15 5.72 15.21
CA ALA A 204 -1.58 7.03 15.72
C ALA A 204 -2.91 7.49 15.10
N ALA A 205 -3.11 7.24 13.81
CA ALA A 205 -4.37 7.56 13.13
C ALA A 205 -5.52 6.64 13.61
N ILE A 206 -5.26 5.37 13.87
CA ILE A 206 -6.22 4.42 14.46
C ILE A 206 -6.63 4.88 15.86
N GLU A 207 -5.68 5.26 16.72
CA GLU A 207 -5.97 5.77 18.06
C GLU A 207 -6.85 7.03 18.02
N ALA A 208 -6.68 7.86 16.99
CA ALA A 208 -7.52 9.04 16.74
C ALA A 208 -8.87 8.72 16.08
N GLY A 209 -9.19 7.45 15.78
CA GLY A 209 -10.41 7.05 15.10
C GLY A 209 -10.49 7.48 13.62
N LYS A 210 -9.32 7.67 12.96
CA LYS A 210 -9.21 8.24 11.60
C LYS A 210 -8.77 7.22 10.54
N VAL A 211 -9.03 5.94 10.78
CA VAL A 211 -8.75 4.87 9.81
C VAL A 211 -9.99 4.03 9.63
N SER A 212 -10.41 3.90 8.38
CA SER A 212 -11.47 2.98 7.97
C SER A 212 -10.92 1.88 7.05
N GLY A 213 -11.72 0.88 6.75
CA GLY A 213 -11.28 -0.22 5.92
C GLY A 213 -12.42 -1.10 5.45
N VAL A 214 -12.06 -2.13 4.70
CA VAL A 214 -12.96 -3.17 4.20
C VAL A 214 -12.29 -4.53 4.31
N HIS A 215 -13.06 -5.55 4.65
CA HIS A 215 -12.67 -6.96 4.56
C HIS A 215 -12.99 -7.47 3.15
N HIS A 216 -12.02 -8.13 2.49
CA HIS A 216 -12.11 -8.70 1.15
C HIS A 216 -11.87 -10.21 1.16
#